data_d65ff5096dac996f4a3309e53f0dc0b0
#
_entry.id   d65ff5096dac996f4a3309e53f0dc0b0
#
_cell.length_a   1.000
_cell.length_b   1.000
_cell.length_c   1.000
_cell.angle_alpha   90.00
_cell.angle_beta   90.00
_cell.angle_gamma   90.00
#
_symmetry.space_group_name_H-M   'P 1'
#
loop_
_entity.id
_entity.type
_entity.pdbx_description
1 polymer ?
#
loop_
_entity_poly.entity_id
_entity_poly.type
_entity_poly.pdbx_seq_one_letter_code
_entity_poly.pdbx_strand_id
1 'polypeptide(L)'
;MWYNRVVSSLAAIPDFISHYESELVNAKRDVRIGGYVEINIKELPGITEHRFNQLQEIEAVLNYLNIQLRKIRRRHFQKYLEGYARALTSRDAEKYVDGEDEVIDFETVINEVALIRNKWLGIMKGLESKQWMSGHIVKLRTAGMEDVQV
;
A
#
# COMPACT_ATOMS: atom_id res chain seq x y z
N MET A 1 15.04 -4.21 5.36
CA MET A 1 13.57 -4.09 5.37
C MET A 1 13.18 -2.61 5.53
N TRP A 2 12.31 -2.14 4.71
CA TRP A 2 11.88 -0.71 4.69
C TRP A 2 11.19 -0.26 5.96
N TYR A 3 10.36 -1.14 6.54
CA TYR A 3 9.68 -0.84 7.79
C TYR A 3 10.66 -0.36 8.87
N ASN A 4 11.73 -1.11 9.08
CA ASN A 4 12.73 -0.75 10.09
C ASN A 4 13.44 0.58 9.77
N ARG A 5 13.68 0.86 8.50
CA ARG A 5 14.29 2.13 8.07
C ARG A 5 13.36 3.31 8.34
N VAL A 6 12.07 3.17 8.03
CA VAL A 6 11.08 4.23 8.28
C VAL A 6 10.86 4.46 9.77
N VAL A 7 10.79 3.40 10.57
CA VAL A 7 10.67 3.50 12.04
C VAL A 7 11.89 4.18 12.64
N SER A 8 13.07 3.92 12.12
CA SER A 8 14.31 4.55 12.57
C SER A 8 14.39 6.02 12.17
N SER A 9 13.88 6.40 11.00
CA SER A 9 13.88 7.76 10.51
C SER A 9 12.78 7.98 9.48
N LEU A 10 11.90 8.93 9.74
CA LEU A 10 10.84 9.32 8.80
C LEU A 10 11.41 9.93 7.50
N ALA A 11 12.65 10.36 7.49
CA ALA A 11 13.33 10.84 6.29
C ALA A 11 13.50 9.73 5.22
N ALA A 12 13.32 8.47 5.58
CA ALA A 12 13.36 7.34 4.64
C ALA A 12 12.07 7.19 3.82
N ILE A 13 10.98 7.90 4.15
CA ILE A 13 9.70 7.76 3.46
C ILE A 13 9.77 8.06 1.96
N PRO A 14 10.41 9.13 1.48
CA PRO A 14 10.52 9.37 0.04
C PRO A 14 11.21 8.22 -0.70
N ASP A 15 12.25 7.65 -0.14
CA ASP A 15 12.95 6.49 -0.73
C ASP A 15 12.08 5.24 -0.70
N PHE A 16 11.33 5.03 0.37
CA PHE A 16 10.33 3.97 0.47
C PHE A 16 9.28 4.07 -0.65
N ILE A 17 8.73 5.25 -0.86
CA ILE A 17 7.73 5.52 -1.91
C ILE A 17 8.33 5.23 -3.29
N SER A 18 9.51 5.78 -3.58
CA SER A 18 10.22 5.53 -4.85
C SER A 18 10.49 4.06 -5.10
N HIS A 19 10.91 3.33 -4.07
CA HIS A 19 11.17 1.89 -4.19
C HIS A 19 9.91 1.14 -4.60
N TYR A 20 8.79 1.39 -3.92
CA TYR A 20 7.55 0.67 -4.21
C TYR A 20 6.87 1.13 -5.50
N GLU A 21 7.04 2.37 -5.92
CA GLU A 21 6.63 2.81 -7.26
C GLU A 21 7.40 2.07 -8.36
N SER A 22 8.68 1.89 -8.16
CA SER A 22 9.55 1.11 -9.06
C SER A 22 9.14 -0.37 -9.08
N GLU A 23 8.91 -0.96 -7.91
CA GLU A 23 8.45 -2.35 -7.78
C GLU A 23 7.06 -2.57 -8.40
N LEU A 24 6.21 -1.55 -8.42
CA LEU A 24 4.89 -1.64 -9.03
C LEU A 24 4.96 -1.97 -10.53
N VAL A 25 5.97 -1.46 -11.22
CA VAL A 25 6.20 -1.77 -12.64
C VAL A 25 6.44 -3.28 -12.83
N ASN A 26 7.27 -3.87 -11.98
CA ASN A 26 7.55 -5.30 -11.99
C ASN A 26 6.31 -6.11 -11.58
N ALA A 27 5.59 -5.66 -10.56
CA ALA A 27 4.38 -6.31 -10.09
C ALA A 27 3.28 -6.36 -11.18
N LYS A 28 3.13 -5.31 -11.97
CA LYS A 28 2.21 -5.29 -13.10
C LYS A 28 2.56 -6.31 -14.18
N ARG A 29 3.83 -6.60 -14.38
CA ARG A 29 4.27 -7.67 -15.29
C ARG A 29 3.87 -9.06 -14.78
N ASP A 30 3.96 -9.26 -13.47
CA ASP A 30 3.62 -10.53 -12.83
C ASP A 30 2.14 -10.90 -13.01
N VAL A 31 1.27 -9.91 -13.13
CA VAL A 31 -0.18 -10.11 -13.35
C VAL A 31 -0.50 -10.59 -14.74
N ARG A 32 0.35 -10.33 -15.73
CA ARG A 32 0.11 -10.68 -17.12
C ARG A 32 0.29 -12.19 -17.35
N ILE A 33 -0.57 -12.75 -18.18
CA ILE A 33 -0.41 -14.11 -18.70
C ILE A 33 0.32 -14.01 -20.04
N GLY A 34 1.51 -14.58 -20.11
CA GLY A 34 2.30 -14.56 -21.33
C GLY A 34 3.28 -15.73 -21.38
N GLY A 35 3.66 -16.14 -22.58
CA GLY A 35 4.56 -17.28 -22.77
C GLY A 35 3.89 -18.63 -22.49
N TYR A 36 4.64 -19.53 -21.89
CA TYR A 36 4.15 -20.88 -21.59
C TYR A 36 3.28 -20.92 -20.34
N VAL A 37 2.09 -21.48 -20.44
CA VAL A 37 1.13 -21.58 -19.33
C VAL A 37 1.71 -22.35 -18.16
N GLU A 38 2.44 -23.43 -18.41
CA GLU A 38 3.09 -24.24 -17.38
C GLU A 38 4.03 -23.42 -16.50
N ILE A 39 4.87 -22.56 -17.11
CA ILE A 39 5.78 -21.68 -16.38
C ILE A 39 5.00 -20.68 -15.54
N ASN A 40 3.97 -20.07 -16.10
CA ASN A 40 3.10 -19.14 -15.37
C ASN A 40 2.49 -19.78 -14.13
N ILE A 41 1.99 -21.01 -14.26
CA ILE A 41 1.36 -21.75 -13.16
C ILE A 41 2.39 -22.11 -12.08
N LYS A 42 3.58 -22.56 -12.47
CA LYS A 42 4.64 -22.95 -11.53
C LYS A 42 5.18 -21.79 -10.71
N GLU A 43 5.31 -20.62 -11.33
CA GLU A 43 5.86 -19.43 -10.68
C GLU A 43 4.83 -18.66 -9.83
N LEU A 44 3.55 -18.85 -10.11
CA LEU A 44 2.47 -18.03 -9.53
C LEU A 44 2.42 -18.07 -7.99
N PRO A 45 2.56 -19.22 -7.30
CA PRO A 45 2.55 -19.23 -5.84
C PRO A 45 3.67 -18.40 -5.21
N GLY A 46 4.89 -18.51 -5.74
CA GLY A 46 6.03 -17.75 -5.25
C GLY A 46 5.90 -16.24 -5.50
N ILE A 47 5.39 -15.87 -6.67
CA ILE A 47 5.10 -14.48 -7.01
C ILE A 47 4.03 -13.92 -6.07
N THR A 48 2.96 -14.67 -5.85
CA THR A 48 1.85 -14.26 -4.98
C THR A 48 2.34 -14.03 -3.55
N GLU A 49 3.12 -14.95 -3.01
CA GLU A 49 3.72 -14.80 -1.68
C GLU A 49 4.61 -13.55 -1.61
N HIS A 50 5.48 -13.36 -2.59
CA HIS A 50 6.38 -12.21 -2.62
C HIS A 50 5.61 -10.88 -2.64
N ARG A 51 4.62 -10.75 -3.51
CA ARG A 51 3.82 -9.52 -3.60
C ARG A 51 2.94 -9.30 -2.37
N PHE A 52 2.43 -10.39 -1.77
CA PHE A 52 1.70 -10.30 -0.52
C PHE A 52 2.59 -9.79 0.61
N ASN A 53 3.82 -10.29 0.74
CA ASN A 53 4.76 -9.83 1.75
C ASN A 53 5.12 -8.35 1.57
N GLN A 54 5.24 -7.88 0.33
CA GLN A 54 5.42 -6.45 0.05
C GLN A 54 4.22 -5.63 0.51
N LEU A 55 3.00 -6.12 0.26
CA LEU A 55 1.78 -5.47 0.76
C LEU A 55 1.76 -5.39 2.28
N GLN A 56 2.17 -6.45 2.98
CA GLN A 56 2.25 -6.45 4.44
C GLN A 56 3.23 -5.40 4.97
N GLU A 57 4.36 -5.22 4.33
CA GLU A 57 5.32 -4.18 4.69
C GLU A 57 4.74 -2.77 4.46
N ILE A 58 4.08 -2.54 3.33
CA ILE A 58 3.41 -1.27 3.04
C ILE A 58 2.35 -0.96 4.11
N GLU A 59 1.54 -1.94 4.47
CA GLU A 59 0.51 -1.77 5.51
C GLU A 59 1.11 -1.51 6.88
N ALA A 60 2.22 -2.17 7.22
CA ALA A 60 2.92 -1.91 8.47
C ALA A 60 3.47 -0.48 8.54
N VAL A 61 4.03 0.03 7.45
CA VAL A 61 4.49 1.43 7.35
C VAL A 61 3.31 2.39 7.47
N LEU A 62 2.21 2.11 6.78
CA LEU A 62 1.01 2.95 6.86
C LEU A 62 0.46 3.02 8.28
N ASN A 63 0.38 1.89 8.97
CA ASN A 63 -0.07 1.83 10.36
C ASN A 63 0.88 2.59 11.30
N TYR A 64 2.17 2.49 11.08
CA TYR A 64 3.16 3.26 11.84
C TYR A 64 2.97 4.77 11.64
N LEU A 65 2.74 5.22 10.41
CA LEU A 65 2.48 6.62 10.11
C LEU A 65 1.21 7.13 10.79
N ASN A 66 0.16 6.32 10.84
CA ASN A 66 -1.06 6.66 11.55
C ASN A 66 -0.83 6.79 13.07
N ILE A 67 0.05 5.96 13.64
CA ILE A 67 0.45 6.10 15.04
C ILE A 67 1.22 7.42 15.27
N GLN A 68 2.13 7.77 14.37
CA GLN A 68 2.87 9.04 14.46
C GLN A 68 1.92 10.24 14.31
N LEU A 69 0.94 10.16 13.42
CA LEU A 69 -0.07 11.21 13.27
C LEU A 69 -0.84 11.43 14.58
N ARG A 70 -1.25 10.36 15.26
CA ARG A 70 -1.93 10.49 16.55
C ARG A 70 -1.08 11.21 17.59
N LYS A 71 0.23 10.94 17.61
CA LYS A 71 1.16 11.64 18.51
C LYS A 71 1.27 13.13 18.17
N ILE A 72 1.36 13.46 16.90
CA ILE A 72 1.40 14.85 16.40
C ILE A 72 0.12 15.59 16.77
N ARG A 73 -1.03 14.98 16.51
CA ARG A 73 -2.33 15.56 16.84
C ARG A 73 -2.50 15.78 18.34
N ARG A 74 -2.08 14.82 19.16
CA ARG A 74 -2.13 14.94 20.62
C ARG A 74 -1.29 16.14 21.11
N ARG A 75 -0.09 16.31 20.57
CA ARG A 75 0.79 17.42 20.94
C ARG A 75 0.15 18.77 20.62
N HIS A 76 -0.42 18.95 19.45
CA HIS A 76 -1.12 20.17 19.07
C HIS A 76 -2.40 20.36 19.87
N PHE A 77 -3.14 19.31 20.14
CA PHE A 77 -4.36 19.36 20.95
C PHE A 77 -4.07 19.87 22.35
N GLN A 78 -3.04 19.35 23.01
CA GLN A 78 -2.61 19.82 24.33
C GLN A 78 -2.18 21.28 24.30
N LYS A 79 -1.47 21.69 23.27
CA LYS A 79 -1.05 23.08 23.08
C LYS A 79 -2.26 24.03 23.04
N TYR A 80 -3.32 23.67 22.33
CA TYR A 80 -4.53 24.49 22.24
C TYR A 80 -5.34 24.51 23.53
N LEU A 81 -5.41 23.40 24.25
CA LEU A 81 -6.12 23.35 25.52
C LEU A 81 -5.41 24.07 26.67
N GLU A 82 -4.07 23.97 26.72
CA GLU A 82 -3.28 24.46 27.87
C GLU A 82 -2.64 25.81 27.61
N GLY A 83 -2.36 26.17 26.37
CA GLY A 83 -1.57 27.33 25.98
C GLY A 83 -2.38 28.57 25.56
N TYR A 84 -3.68 28.47 25.43
CA TYR A 84 -4.53 29.60 25.01
C TYR A 84 -5.02 30.44 26.19
N ALA A 85 -5.04 31.76 25.99
CA ALA A 85 -5.53 32.72 26.99
C ALA A 85 -7.05 32.59 27.25
N ARG A 86 -7.80 32.01 26.34
CA ARG A 86 -9.21 31.64 26.50
C ARG A 86 -9.35 30.13 26.56
N ALA A 87 -10.23 29.66 27.46
CA ALA A 87 -10.57 28.25 27.51
C ALA A 87 -11.25 27.83 26.19
N LEU A 88 -10.60 26.97 25.40
CA LEU A 88 -11.20 26.36 24.23
C LEU A 88 -11.96 25.09 24.63
N THR A 89 -13.08 24.84 23.96
CA THR A 89 -13.75 23.53 24.07
C THR A 89 -12.91 22.49 23.33
N SER A 90 -13.07 21.21 23.71
CA SER A 90 -12.41 20.11 23.01
C SER A 90 -12.73 20.10 21.51
N ARG A 91 -13.97 20.45 21.15
CA ARG A 91 -14.41 20.54 19.76
C ARG A 91 -13.69 21.63 18.99
N ASP A 92 -13.49 22.80 19.59
CA ASP A 92 -12.78 23.92 18.97
C ASP A 92 -11.29 23.59 18.83
N ALA A 93 -10.69 22.98 19.86
CA ALA A 93 -9.31 22.53 19.81
C ALA A 93 -9.06 21.51 18.69
N GLU A 94 -9.97 20.57 18.49
CA GLU A 94 -9.89 19.60 17.37
C GLU A 94 -9.93 20.28 15.99
N LYS A 95 -10.75 21.31 15.83
CA LYS A 95 -10.78 22.08 14.57
C LYS A 95 -9.47 22.80 14.29
N TYR A 96 -8.83 23.36 15.31
CA TYR A 96 -7.52 23.98 15.15
C TYR A 96 -6.42 22.96 14.84
N VAL A 97 -6.48 21.78 15.45
CA VAL A 97 -5.56 20.67 15.14
C VAL A 97 -5.71 20.22 13.71
N ASP A 98 -6.92 20.09 13.20
CA ASP A 98 -7.20 19.72 11.81
C ASP A 98 -6.61 20.71 10.80
N GLY A 99 -6.47 21.98 11.18
CA GLY A 99 -5.91 23.03 10.35
C GLY A 99 -4.41 23.24 10.51
N GLU A 100 -3.74 22.53 11.43
CA GLU A 100 -2.29 22.65 11.59
C GLU A 100 -1.54 22.13 10.37
N ASP A 101 -0.56 22.93 9.90
CA ASP A 101 0.22 22.57 8.72
C ASP A 101 0.96 21.25 8.90
N GLU A 102 1.54 21.00 10.07
CA GLU A 102 2.21 19.74 10.37
C GLU A 102 1.26 18.53 10.23
N VAL A 103 0.02 18.66 10.69
CA VAL A 103 -1.00 17.61 10.57
C VAL A 103 -1.40 17.40 9.12
N ILE A 104 -1.65 18.48 8.40
CA ILE A 104 -2.02 18.45 6.96
C ILE A 104 -0.90 17.81 6.14
N ASP A 105 0.34 18.23 6.34
CA ASP A 105 1.49 17.71 5.61
C ASP A 105 1.70 16.21 5.90
N PHE A 106 1.52 15.80 7.14
CA PHE A 106 1.65 14.40 7.52
C PHE A 106 0.52 13.53 6.94
N GLU A 107 -0.71 14.02 6.97
CA GLU A 107 -1.85 13.34 6.33
C GLU A 107 -1.66 13.20 4.81
N THR A 108 -1.04 14.19 4.17
CA THR A 108 -0.71 14.13 2.75
C THR A 108 0.26 12.98 2.46
N VAL A 109 1.29 12.82 3.27
CA VAL A 109 2.23 11.69 3.16
C VAL A 109 1.52 10.35 3.39
N ILE A 110 0.63 10.27 4.38
CA ILE A 110 -0.17 9.07 4.63
C ILE A 110 -1.01 8.72 3.39
N ASN A 111 -1.63 9.70 2.74
CA ASN A 111 -2.40 9.47 1.53
C ASN A 111 -1.55 8.92 0.38
N GLU A 112 -0.31 9.38 0.23
CA GLU A 112 0.61 8.85 -0.78
C GLU A 112 0.92 7.37 -0.53
N VAL A 113 1.20 7.00 0.72
CA VAL A 113 1.45 5.59 1.10
C VAL A 113 0.18 4.75 0.95
N ALA A 114 -0.97 5.29 1.33
CA ALA A 114 -2.27 4.62 1.16
C ALA A 114 -2.58 4.35 -0.32
N LEU A 115 -2.22 5.26 -1.22
CA LEU A 115 -2.37 5.06 -2.66
C LEU A 115 -1.51 3.88 -3.16
N ILE A 116 -0.28 3.79 -2.69
CA ILE A 116 0.59 2.65 -3.00
C ILE A 116 -0.03 1.34 -2.50
N ARG A 117 -0.51 1.31 -1.27
CA ARG A 117 -1.22 0.14 -0.71
C ARG A 117 -2.38 -0.28 -1.60
N ASN A 118 -3.20 0.66 -2.03
CA ASN A 118 -4.36 0.38 -2.88
C ASN A 118 -3.96 -0.20 -4.24
N LYS A 119 -2.85 0.29 -4.80
CA LYS A 119 -2.29 -0.28 -6.04
C LYS A 119 -1.81 -1.71 -5.82
N TRP A 120 -1.20 -2.03 -4.68
CA TRP A 120 -0.81 -3.40 -4.32
C TRP A 120 -2.00 -4.32 -4.11
N LEU A 121 -3.09 -3.83 -3.51
CA LEU A 121 -4.35 -4.58 -3.44
C LEU A 121 -4.86 -4.93 -4.85
N GLY A 122 -4.73 -4.01 -5.80
CA GLY A 122 -5.04 -4.26 -7.21
C GLY A 122 -4.15 -5.36 -7.82
N ILE A 123 -2.87 -5.37 -7.51
CA ILE A 123 -1.94 -6.42 -7.93
C ILE A 123 -2.37 -7.79 -7.36
N MET A 124 -2.74 -7.86 -6.08
CA MET A 124 -3.20 -9.10 -5.46
C MET A 124 -4.48 -9.64 -6.14
N LYS A 125 -5.42 -8.76 -6.45
CA LYS A 125 -6.63 -9.14 -7.21
C LYS A 125 -6.28 -9.61 -8.63
N GLY A 126 -5.33 -8.96 -9.28
CA GLY A 126 -4.83 -9.36 -10.59
C GLY A 126 -4.18 -10.74 -10.58
N LEU A 127 -3.40 -11.06 -9.55
CA LEU A 127 -2.79 -12.38 -9.39
C LEU A 127 -3.83 -13.47 -9.13
N GLU A 128 -4.86 -13.17 -8.36
CA GLU A 128 -6.02 -14.07 -8.19
C GLU A 128 -6.73 -14.34 -9.50
N SER A 129 -6.99 -13.29 -10.28
CA SER A 129 -7.59 -13.42 -11.62
C SER A 129 -6.69 -14.23 -12.56
N LYS A 130 -5.39 -14.05 -12.50
CA LYS A 130 -4.41 -14.83 -13.27
C LYS A 130 -4.50 -16.32 -12.93
N GLN A 131 -4.65 -16.66 -11.66
CA GLN A 131 -4.83 -18.05 -11.21
C GLN A 131 -6.08 -18.68 -11.84
N TRP A 132 -7.20 -17.99 -11.79
CA TRP A 132 -8.45 -18.42 -12.39
C TRP A 132 -8.35 -18.61 -13.90
N MET A 133 -7.82 -17.61 -14.59
CA MET A 133 -7.68 -17.64 -16.06
C MET A 133 -6.71 -18.73 -16.51
N SER A 134 -5.62 -18.95 -15.78
CA SER A 134 -4.69 -20.02 -16.07
C SER A 134 -5.34 -21.39 -15.95
N GLY A 135 -6.21 -21.59 -14.95
CA GLY A 135 -7.00 -22.81 -14.81
C GLY A 135 -7.96 -23.04 -15.97
N HIS A 136 -8.62 -21.98 -16.46
CA HIS A 136 -9.49 -22.06 -17.63
C HIS A 136 -8.71 -22.40 -18.91
N ILE A 137 -7.56 -21.81 -19.13
CA ILE A 137 -6.70 -22.11 -20.28
C ILE A 137 -6.28 -23.58 -20.27
N VAL A 138 -5.90 -24.12 -19.11
CA VAL A 138 -5.56 -25.54 -18.98
C VAL A 138 -6.74 -26.44 -19.34
N LYS A 139 -7.95 -26.12 -18.87
CA LYS A 139 -9.16 -26.87 -19.19
C LYS A 139 -9.47 -26.84 -20.68
N LEU A 140 -9.35 -25.71 -21.34
CA LEU A 140 -9.55 -25.57 -22.78
C LEU A 140 -8.56 -26.44 -23.58
N ARG A 141 -7.28 -26.40 -23.19
CA ARG A 141 -6.24 -27.23 -23.82
C ARG A 141 -6.49 -28.72 -23.63
N THR A 142 -6.87 -29.14 -22.44
CA THR A 142 -7.23 -30.54 -22.14
C THR A 142 -8.42 -30.99 -22.97
N ALA A 143 -9.36 -30.11 -23.31
CA ALA A 143 -10.50 -30.38 -24.17
C ALA A 143 -10.17 -30.30 -25.69
N GLY A 144 -8.90 -30.06 -26.07
CA GLY A 144 -8.47 -29.95 -27.46
C GLY A 144 -8.80 -28.62 -28.14
N MET A 145 -9.14 -27.58 -27.35
CA MET A 145 -9.49 -26.23 -27.85
C MET A 145 -8.30 -25.29 -27.80
N GLU A 146 -7.15 -25.68 -28.39
CA GLU A 146 -5.90 -24.95 -28.23
C GLU A 146 -5.88 -23.57 -28.90
N ASP A 147 -6.62 -23.36 -29.97
CA ASP A 147 -6.54 -22.15 -30.79
C ASP A 147 -7.88 -21.42 -30.93
N VAL A 148 -8.64 -21.31 -29.84
CA VAL A 148 -9.83 -20.45 -29.87
C VAL A 148 -9.35 -18.98 -29.86
N GLN A 149 -9.28 -18.39 -31.05
CA GLN A 149 -9.14 -16.97 -31.24
C GLN A 149 -10.45 -16.29 -30.86
N VAL A 150 -10.34 -15.41 -29.87
CA VAL A 150 -11.46 -14.55 -29.50
C VAL A 150 -11.31 -13.23 -30.22
#